data_74ccbaec2d60675e697456057d32751f
#
_entry.id   74ccbaec2d60675e697456057d32751f
#
_cell.length_a   1.000
_cell.length_b   1.000
_cell.length_c   1.000
_cell.angle_alpha   90.00
_cell.angle_beta   90.00
_cell.angle_gamma   90.00
#
_symmetry.space_group_name_H-M   'P 1'
#
loop_
_entity.id
_entity.type
_entity.pdbx_description
1 polymer ?
#
loop_
_entity_poly.entity_id
_entity_poly.type
_entity_poly.pdbx_seq_one_letter_code
_entity_poly.pdbx_strand_id
1 'polypeptide(L)'
;LWLRQHGEWYLEDLDIVALGTVADVVPLVGENRIIVQAGLKKMNELPNLGIHKLIEVAGLHDKTVTAGHIGFTLAPRLNAAGRVTHATRAVELLVTDDVDLAEAIAQELHETNIERQEIERSIHEEARANVAAQGHLADYVTVVSGEEWHPGVIGIVASRLVEEFYKPTFVISVDKGVGKGSCRSIDGFNIYNALKSCEDILIQFGGHAAAAGFSIDANCIDELRHRLTEYCKAHVSADEYIPVVSIDATLPVDDIDVDIVDRVSALEPYGMGNSTPIFGVMDAKVENIMLMGQLKNHCKVILE
;
A
#
# COMPACT_ATOMS: atom_id res chain seq x y z
N LEU A 1 3.62 3.84 32.71
CA LEU A 1 3.40 3.61 34.15
C LEU A 1 3.05 2.16 34.44
N TRP A 2 2.12 1.54 33.70
CA TRP A 2 1.71 0.14 33.86
C TRP A 2 2.87 -0.82 33.54
N LEU A 3 3.62 -0.61 32.49
CA LEU A 3 4.78 -1.41 32.05
C LEU A 3 5.90 -1.41 33.11
N ARG A 4 6.11 -0.31 33.83
CA ARG A 4 7.10 -0.24 34.92
C ARG A 4 6.72 -1.06 36.17
N GLN A 5 5.42 -1.43 36.30
CA GLN A 5 4.92 -2.18 37.45
C GLN A 5 4.91 -3.70 37.26
N HIS A 6 4.96 -4.21 36.00
CA HIS A 6 4.70 -5.61 35.68
C HIS A 6 5.91 -6.38 35.13
N GLY A 7 7.10 -5.79 35.11
CA GLY A 7 8.33 -6.45 34.66
C GLY A 7 8.56 -6.41 33.15
N GLU A 8 9.50 -7.21 32.66
CA GLU A 8 9.99 -7.18 31.27
C GLU A 8 9.18 -8.08 30.29
N TRP A 9 8.10 -8.73 30.73
CA TRP A 9 7.31 -9.64 29.90
C TRP A 9 6.73 -8.98 28.62
N TYR A 10 6.51 -7.68 28.62
CA TYR A 10 6.09 -6.92 27.43
C TYR A 10 7.13 -6.94 26.30
N LEU A 11 8.39 -7.30 26.59
CA LEU A 11 9.42 -7.46 25.60
C LEU A 11 9.25 -8.74 24.78
N GLU A 12 8.48 -9.72 25.32
CA GLU A 12 8.25 -11.00 24.67
C GLU A 12 7.42 -10.87 23.39
N ASP A 13 6.55 -9.85 23.27
CA ASP A 13 5.65 -9.67 22.12
C ASP A 13 6.01 -8.45 21.24
N LEU A 14 7.20 -7.85 21.43
CA LEU A 14 7.58 -6.65 20.66
C LEU A 14 7.66 -6.87 19.16
N ASP A 15 7.95 -8.06 18.69
CA ASP A 15 7.94 -8.41 17.28
C ASP A 15 6.52 -8.43 16.70
N ILE A 16 5.54 -8.95 17.44
CA ILE A 16 4.12 -8.92 17.08
C ILE A 16 3.61 -7.47 17.07
N VAL A 17 3.99 -6.68 18.09
CA VAL A 17 3.60 -5.27 18.18
C VAL A 17 4.20 -4.46 17.03
N ALA A 18 5.48 -4.70 16.69
CA ALA A 18 6.13 -4.05 15.56
C ALA A 18 5.48 -4.44 14.22
N LEU A 19 5.14 -5.72 14.05
CA LEU A 19 4.40 -6.22 12.89
C LEU A 19 3.08 -5.48 12.73
N GLY A 20 2.28 -5.39 13.79
CA GLY A 20 1.00 -4.66 13.76
C GLY A 20 1.17 -3.16 13.52
N THR A 21 2.13 -2.51 14.17
CA THR A 21 2.39 -1.08 14.02
C THR A 21 2.74 -0.71 12.58
N VAL A 22 3.60 -1.49 11.93
CA VAL A 22 4.00 -1.25 10.53
C VAL A 22 2.88 -1.65 9.56
N ALA A 23 2.21 -2.79 9.80
CA ALA A 23 1.14 -3.28 8.94
C ALA A 23 -0.07 -2.33 8.86
N ASP A 24 -0.38 -1.62 9.94
CA ASP A 24 -1.46 -0.63 10.02
C ASP A 24 -1.00 0.79 9.61
N VAL A 25 0.23 0.92 9.11
CA VAL A 25 0.79 2.19 8.59
C VAL A 25 0.77 3.30 9.66
N VAL A 26 1.00 2.94 10.93
CA VAL A 26 1.09 3.90 12.02
C VAL A 26 2.36 4.74 11.88
N PRO A 27 2.33 6.08 12.14
CA PRO A 27 3.52 6.92 12.05
C PRO A 27 4.68 6.40 12.91
N LEU A 28 5.85 6.17 12.31
CA LEU A 28 7.06 5.69 12.96
C LEU A 28 7.84 6.85 13.59
N VAL A 29 7.19 7.53 14.53
CA VAL A 29 7.76 8.64 15.31
C VAL A 29 7.57 8.38 16.80
N GLY A 30 8.39 9.03 17.66
CA GLY A 30 8.29 8.90 19.10
C GLY A 30 8.34 7.43 19.58
N GLU A 31 7.35 7.02 20.38
CA GLU A 31 7.26 5.68 20.97
C GLU A 31 7.09 4.57 19.91
N ASN A 32 6.32 4.82 18.85
CA ASN A 32 6.11 3.83 17.77
C ASN A 32 7.43 3.47 17.09
N ARG A 33 8.30 4.45 16.83
CA ARG A 33 9.62 4.21 16.25
C ARG A 33 10.50 3.35 17.18
N ILE A 34 10.48 3.63 18.48
CA ILE A 34 11.24 2.86 19.48
C ILE A 34 10.73 1.41 19.54
N ILE A 35 9.41 1.22 19.56
CA ILE A 35 8.76 -0.10 19.58
C ILE A 35 9.13 -0.88 18.33
N VAL A 36 9.02 -0.27 17.15
CA VAL A 36 9.34 -0.95 15.87
C VAL A 36 10.83 -1.28 15.79
N GLN A 37 11.73 -0.41 16.24
CA GLN A 37 13.16 -0.68 16.29
C GLN A 37 13.49 -1.88 17.19
N ALA A 38 12.91 -1.93 18.40
CA ALA A 38 13.12 -3.03 19.35
C ALA A 38 12.47 -4.33 18.84
N GLY A 39 11.27 -4.25 18.23
CA GLY A 39 10.57 -5.41 17.67
C GLY A 39 11.27 -5.99 16.45
N LEU A 40 11.83 -5.16 15.56
CA LEU A 40 12.66 -5.61 14.43
C LEU A 40 13.91 -6.32 14.91
N LYS A 41 14.58 -5.80 15.97
CA LYS A 41 15.71 -6.48 16.56
C LYS A 41 15.32 -7.88 17.07
N LYS A 42 14.24 -7.97 17.85
CA LYS A 42 13.71 -9.27 18.32
C LYS A 42 13.34 -10.18 17.16
N MET A 43 12.66 -9.67 16.14
CA MET A 43 12.24 -10.42 14.96
C MET A 43 13.44 -11.07 14.22
N ASN A 44 14.59 -10.41 14.23
CA ASN A 44 15.82 -10.91 13.61
C ASN A 44 16.65 -11.84 14.51
N GLU A 45 16.48 -11.78 15.84
CA GLU A 45 17.26 -12.59 16.80
C GLU A 45 16.48 -13.83 17.26
N LEU A 46 15.23 -13.62 17.73
CA LEU A 46 14.38 -14.68 18.28
C LEU A 46 12.91 -14.32 18.05
N PRO A 47 12.38 -14.49 16.84
CA PRO A 47 11.01 -14.14 16.53
C PRO A 47 10.00 -15.09 17.20
N ASN A 48 8.76 -14.58 17.32
CA ASN A 48 7.58 -15.43 17.58
C ASN A 48 7.52 -16.56 16.55
N LEU A 49 7.07 -17.76 16.94
CA LEU A 49 7.04 -18.94 16.09
C LEU A 49 6.29 -18.70 14.76
N GLY A 50 5.11 -18.09 14.81
CA GLY A 50 4.33 -17.79 13.61
C GLY A 50 5.02 -16.78 12.69
N ILE A 51 5.66 -15.76 13.27
CA ILE A 51 6.45 -14.79 12.49
C ILE A 51 7.66 -15.48 11.85
N HIS A 52 8.32 -16.38 12.56
CA HIS A 52 9.44 -17.16 12.02
C HIS A 52 9.02 -17.94 10.78
N LYS A 53 7.91 -18.71 10.89
CA LYS A 53 7.37 -19.48 9.78
C LYS A 53 6.92 -18.60 8.61
N LEU A 54 6.37 -17.42 8.91
CA LEU A 54 6.00 -16.45 7.87
C LEU A 54 7.22 -15.88 7.13
N ILE A 55 8.35 -15.65 7.84
CA ILE A 55 9.63 -15.23 7.26
C ILE A 55 10.19 -16.33 6.34
N GLU A 56 10.12 -17.60 6.77
CA GLU A 56 10.56 -18.75 5.96
C GLU A 56 9.81 -18.85 4.64
N VAL A 57 8.47 -18.91 4.67
CA VAL A 57 7.64 -19.03 3.44
C VAL A 57 7.71 -17.77 2.56
N ALA A 58 8.10 -16.63 3.13
CA ALA A 58 8.32 -15.38 2.39
C ALA A 58 9.69 -15.33 1.69
N GLY A 59 10.58 -16.29 1.92
CA GLY A 59 11.94 -16.32 1.35
C GLY A 59 12.86 -15.24 1.92
N LEU A 60 12.69 -14.91 3.20
CA LEU A 60 13.47 -13.88 3.90
C LEU A 60 14.45 -14.48 4.95
N HIS A 61 14.58 -15.80 5.04
CA HIS A 61 15.37 -16.49 6.07
C HIS A 61 16.86 -16.10 6.09
N ASP A 62 17.44 -15.71 4.94
CA ASP A 62 18.85 -15.27 4.82
C ASP A 62 19.00 -13.74 4.82
N LYS A 63 17.95 -12.99 5.16
CA LYS A 63 17.95 -11.53 5.11
C LYS A 63 17.61 -10.92 6.45
N THR A 64 18.19 -9.77 6.74
CA THR A 64 17.73 -8.93 7.85
C THR A 64 16.34 -8.38 7.53
N VAL A 65 15.36 -8.70 8.37
CA VAL A 65 13.99 -8.19 8.24
C VAL A 65 13.97 -6.72 8.63
N THR A 66 13.40 -5.90 7.74
CA THR A 66 13.24 -4.45 7.92
C THR A 66 11.76 -4.07 8.01
N ALA A 67 11.45 -2.83 8.36
CA ALA A 67 10.07 -2.31 8.31
C ALA A 67 9.47 -2.44 6.90
N GLY A 68 10.28 -2.25 5.84
CA GLY A 68 9.85 -2.47 4.46
C GLY A 68 9.45 -3.94 4.20
N HIS A 69 10.20 -4.92 4.71
CA HIS A 69 9.81 -6.33 4.63
C HIS A 69 8.50 -6.62 5.38
N ILE A 70 8.27 -5.98 6.52
CA ILE A 70 6.99 -6.08 7.22
C ILE A 70 5.87 -5.54 6.32
N GLY A 71 5.96 -4.29 5.88
CA GLY A 71 4.89 -3.61 5.14
C GLY A 71 4.56 -4.23 3.78
N PHE A 72 5.59 -4.66 3.02
CA PHE A 72 5.43 -5.12 1.64
C PHE A 72 5.52 -6.63 1.44
N THR A 73 5.93 -7.38 2.47
CA THR A 73 6.10 -8.83 2.33
C THR A 73 5.32 -9.63 3.37
N LEU A 74 5.50 -9.36 4.67
CA LEU A 74 4.86 -10.15 5.73
C LEU A 74 3.40 -9.73 5.95
N ALA A 75 3.12 -8.44 6.15
CA ALA A 75 1.78 -7.94 6.39
C ALA A 75 0.78 -8.25 5.25
N PRO A 76 1.14 -8.17 3.96
CA PRO A 76 0.26 -8.59 2.87
C PRO A 76 -0.21 -10.04 2.97
N ARG A 77 0.60 -10.98 3.49
CA ARG A 77 0.23 -12.38 3.69
C ARG A 77 -0.83 -12.52 4.79
N LEU A 78 -0.64 -11.84 5.91
CA LEU A 78 -1.63 -11.81 7.01
C LEU A 78 -2.94 -11.14 6.56
N ASN A 79 -2.83 -10.02 5.86
CA ASN A 79 -3.97 -9.24 5.39
C ASN A 79 -4.77 -9.94 4.29
N ALA A 80 -4.15 -10.82 3.49
CA ALA A 80 -4.83 -11.57 2.44
C ALA A 80 -5.94 -12.46 3.01
N ALA A 81 -5.73 -13.07 4.17
CA ALA A 81 -6.76 -13.86 4.86
C ALA A 81 -8.04 -13.05 5.10
N GLY A 82 -7.94 -11.81 5.60
CA GLY A 82 -9.10 -10.95 5.84
C GLY A 82 -9.77 -10.39 4.57
N ARG A 83 -9.14 -10.53 3.41
CA ARG A 83 -9.68 -10.06 2.12
C ARG A 83 -10.35 -11.17 1.31
N VAL A 84 -9.78 -12.36 1.32
CA VAL A 84 -10.20 -13.51 0.46
C VAL A 84 -10.84 -14.63 1.30
N THR A 85 -10.36 -14.84 2.53
CA THR A 85 -10.84 -15.89 3.42
C THR A 85 -11.24 -15.34 4.81
N HIS A 86 -10.66 -15.85 5.90
CA HIS A 86 -10.98 -15.46 7.27
C HIS A 86 -9.72 -15.03 8.05
N ALA A 87 -9.74 -13.84 8.63
CA ALA A 87 -8.63 -13.27 9.41
C ALA A 87 -8.23 -14.11 10.64
N THR A 88 -9.08 -15.01 11.12
CA THR A 88 -8.82 -15.89 12.27
C THR A 88 -7.53 -16.69 12.10
N ARG A 89 -7.22 -17.14 10.87
CA ARG A 89 -5.99 -17.90 10.58
C ARG A 89 -4.72 -17.10 10.86
N ALA A 90 -4.73 -15.80 10.55
CA ALA A 90 -3.61 -14.92 10.88
C ALA A 90 -3.39 -14.78 12.39
N VAL A 91 -4.46 -14.70 13.18
CA VAL A 91 -4.37 -14.68 14.65
C VAL A 91 -3.86 -16.02 15.17
N GLU A 92 -4.39 -17.14 14.68
CA GLU A 92 -3.99 -18.50 15.09
C GLU A 92 -2.49 -18.72 14.84
N LEU A 93 -1.95 -18.26 13.71
CA LEU A 93 -0.52 -18.29 13.41
C LEU A 93 0.33 -17.61 14.50
N LEU A 94 -0.11 -16.43 14.97
CA LEU A 94 0.66 -15.62 15.91
C LEU A 94 0.58 -16.11 17.36
N VAL A 95 -0.41 -16.96 17.70
CA VAL A 95 -0.63 -17.42 19.08
C VAL A 95 -0.32 -18.92 19.28
N THR A 96 -0.05 -19.68 18.22
CA THR A 96 0.24 -21.11 18.34
C THR A 96 1.67 -21.37 18.80
N ASP A 97 1.83 -22.41 19.65
CA ASP A 97 3.13 -22.96 20.04
C ASP A 97 3.45 -24.27 19.30
N ASP A 98 2.53 -24.73 18.43
CA ASP A 98 2.69 -25.95 17.63
C ASP A 98 3.40 -25.63 16.33
N VAL A 99 4.58 -26.22 16.13
CA VAL A 99 5.46 -25.97 14.96
C VAL A 99 4.82 -26.43 13.66
N ASP A 100 4.20 -27.61 13.66
CA ASP A 100 3.59 -28.18 12.45
C ASP A 100 2.35 -27.36 12.04
N LEU A 101 1.57 -26.92 13.02
CA LEU A 101 0.42 -26.06 12.80
C LEU A 101 0.86 -24.66 12.28
N ALA A 102 1.90 -24.07 12.89
CA ALA A 102 2.43 -22.78 12.44
C ALA A 102 2.92 -22.83 10.98
N GLU A 103 3.62 -23.92 10.62
CA GLU A 103 4.10 -24.12 9.25
C GLU A 103 2.94 -24.27 8.26
N ALA A 104 1.95 -25.08 8.59
CA ALA A 104 0.77 -25.27 7.76
C ALA A 104 -0.01 -23.97 7.54
N ILE A 105 -0.20 -23.16 8.61
CA ILE A 105 -0.90 -21.88 8.51
C ILE A 105 -0.06 -20.86 7.70
N ALA A 106 1.23 -20.77 7.93
CA ALA A 106 2.09 -19.84 7.18
C ALA A 106 2.06 -20.14 5.68
N GLN A 107 2.06 -21.43 5.30
CA GLN A 107 1.93 -21.86 3.91
C GLN A 107 0.55 -21.49 3.33
N GLU A 108 -0.54 -21.75 4.06
CA GLU A 108 -1.89 -21.37 3.67
C GLU A 108 -2.01 -19.85 3.40
N LEU A 109 -1.47 -19.02 4.30
CA LEU A 109 -1.47 -17.57 4.15
C LEU A 109 -0.62 -17.10 2.97
N HIS A 110 0.48 -17.78 2.68
CA HIS A 110 1.31 -17.50 1.52
C HIS A 110 0.56 -17.79 0.21
N GLU A 111 -0.11 -18.94 0.11
CA GLU A 111 -0.93 -19.32 -1.05
C GLU A 111 -2.11 -18.37 -1.24
N THR A 112 -2.83 -18.04 -0.18
CA THR A 112 -3.92 -17.05 -0.22
C THR A 112 -3.43 -15.68 -0.69
N ASN A 113 -2.21 -15.27 -0.30
CA ASN A 113 -1.66 -14.01 -0.80
C ASN A 113 -1.28 -14.08 -2.28
N ILE A 114 -0.82 -15.22 -2.80
CA ILE A 114 -0.59 -15.42 -4.24
C ILE A 114 -1.91 -15.32 -5.00
N GLU A 115 -2.94 -16.01 -4.54
CA GLU A 115 -4.28 -15.92 -5.15
C GLU A 115 -4.79 -14.47 -5.16
N ARG A 116 -4.69 -13.77 -4.04
CA ARG A 116 -5.06 -12.35 -3.96
C ARG A 116 -4.29 -11.49 -4.99
N GLN A 117 -2.99 -11.75 -5.19
CA GLN A 117 -2.17 -11.02 -6.17
C GLN A 117 -2.59 -11.32 -7.61
N GLU A 118 -3.01 -12.54 -7.91
CA GLU A 118 -3.52 -12.92 -9.23
C GLU A 118 -4.85 -12.25 -9.53
N ILE A 119 -5.79 -12.28 -8.56
CA ILE A 119 -7.07 -11.57 -8.66
C ILE A 119 -6.83 -10.07 -8.87
N GLU A 120 -5.94 -9.46 -8.07
CA GLU A 120 -5.59 -8.05 -8.16
C GLU A 120 -5.04 -7.68 -9.53
N ARG A 121 -4.10 -8.49 -10.06
CA ARG A 121 -3.51 -8.27 -11.39
C ARG A 121 -4.57 -8.33 -12.49
N SER A 122 -5.42 -9.34 -12.45
CA SER A 122 -6.49 -9.51 -13.44
C SER A 122 -7.45 -8.32 -13.45
N ILE A 123 -7.92 -7.89 -12.27
CA ILE A 123 -8.83 -6.74 -12.16
C ILE A 123 -8.11 -5.45 -12.60
N HIS A 124 -6.84 -5.25 -12.23
CA HIS A 124 -6.08 -4.06 -12.62
C HIS A 124 -5.90 -3.97 -14.15
N GLU A 125 -5.54 -5.08 -14.81
CA GLU A 125 -5.38 -5.13 -16.27
C GLU A 125 -6.71 -4.83 -17.00
N GLU A 126 -7.81 -5.40 -16.53
CA GLU A 126 -9.14 -5.15 -17.09
C GLU A 126 -9.58 -3.69 -16.85
N ALA A 127 -9.44 -3.19 -15.63
CA ALA A 127 -9.79 -1.80 -15.28
C ALA A 127 -9.00 -0.79 -16.13
N ARG A 128 -7.70 -1.02 -16.28
CA ARG A 128 -6.82 -0.21 -17.13
C ARG A 128 -7.26 -0.21 -18.60
N ALA A 129 -7.60 -1.39 -19.13
CA ALA A 129 -8.12 -1.51 -20.48
C ALA A 129 -9.45 -0.77 -20.66
N ASN A 130 -10.33 -0.83 -19.67
CA ASN A 130 -11.61 -0.13 -19.67
C ASN A 130 -11.43 1.40 -19.66
N VAL A 131 -10.49 1.94 -18.87
CA VAL A 131 -10.14 3.38 -18.88
C VAL A 131 -9.70 3.82 -20.28
N ALA A 132 -8.83 3.04 -20.92
CA ALA A 132 -8.30 3.36 -22.25
C ALA A 132 -9.40 3.25 -23.35
N ALA A 133 -10.19 2.18 -23.33
CA ALA A 133 -11.22 1.92 -24.34
C ALA A 133 -12.37 2.93 -24.31
N GLN A 134 -12.72 3.43 -23.12
CA GLN A 134 -13.81 4.39 -22.93
C GLN A 134 -13.39 5.84 -23.18
N GLY A 135 -12.11 6.10 -23.49
CA GLY A 135 -11.59 7.46 -23.72
C GLY A 135 -11.41 8.28 -22.43
N HIS A 136 -11.54 7.66 -21.25
CA HIS A 136 -11.49 8.33 -19.94
C HIS A 136 -10.09 8.73 -19.48
N LEU A 137 -9.06 8.49 -20.28
CA LEU A 137 -7.69 8.95 -19.98
C LEU A 137 -7.57 10.47 -19.84
N ALA A 138 -8.46 11.23 -20.51
CA ALA A 138 -8.49 12.71 -20.41
C ALA A 138 -9.38 13.23 -19.27
N ASP A 139 -10.14 12.36 -18.59
CA ASP A 139 -11.05 12.78 -17.51
C ASP A 139 -10.25 13.22 -16.27
N TYR A 140 -10.90 14.07 -15.45
CA TYR A 140 -10.34 14.57 -14.19
C TYR A 140 -10.41 13.54 -13.05
N VAL A 141 -11.12 12.44 -13.25
CA VAL A 141 -11.34 11.36 -12.29
C VAL A 141 -11.37 10.03 -13.02
N THR A 142 -10.90 8.98 -12.40
CA THR A 142 -11.00 7.63 -12.92
C THR A 142 -12.18 6.93 -12.25
N VAL A 143 -13.23 6.56 -13.01
CA VAL A 143 -14.37 5.78 -12.53
C VAL A 143 -14.51 4.56 -13.42
N VAL A 144 -14.21 3.38 -12.87
CA VAL A 144 -14.27 2.11 -13.61
C VAL A 144 -15.13 1.10 -12.86
N SER A 145 -15.83 0.28 -13.62
CA SER A 145 -16.64 -0.81 -13.07
C SER A 145 -16.43 -2.09 -13.86
N GLY A 146 -16.57 -3.20 -13.18
CA GLY A 146 -16.56 -4.53 -13.80
C GLY A 146 -17.44 -5.50 -13.03
N GLU A 147 -17.95 -6.50 -13.73
CA GLU A 147 -18.73 -7.57 -13.14
C GLU A 147 -17.80 -8.59 -12.47
N GLU A 148 -18.28 -9.18 -11.37
CA GLU A 148 -17.57 -10.24 -10.62
C GLU A 148 -16.18 -9.85 -10.08
N TRP A 149 -15.79 -8.59 -10.07
CA TRP A 149 -14.57 -8.16 -9.42
C TRP A 149 -14.64 -8.40 -7.91
N HIS A 150 -13.58 -8.95 -7.34
CA HIS A 150 -13.59 -9.31 -5.91
C HIS A 150 -13.62 -8.05 -5.02
N PRO A 151 -14.68 -7.83 -4.19
CA PRO A 151 -14.85 -6.58 -3.45
C PRO A 151 -13.77 -6.34 -2.37
N GLY A 152 -13.11 -7.39 -1.87
CA GLY A 152 -11.97 -7.28 -0.95
C GLY A 152 -10.67 -6.81 -1.62
N VAL A 153 -10.62 -6.80 -2.96
CA VAL A 153 -9.39 -6.51 -3.74
C VAL A 153 -9.47 -5.17 -4.46
N ILE A 154 -10.68 -4.71 -4.86
CA ILE A 154 -10.86 -3.46 -5.64
C ILE A 154 -10.22 -2.23 -4.97
N GLY A 155 -10.09 -2.19 -3.64
CA GLY A 155 -9.43 -1.09 -2.94
C GLY A 155 -7.91 -1.04 -3.20
N ILE A 156 -7.27 -2.19 -3.43
CA ILE A 156 -5.85 -2.26 -3.82
C ILE A 156 -5.69 -1.81 -5.27
N VAL A 157 -6.60 -2.28 -6.14
CA VAL A 157 -6.65 -1.85 -7.54
C VAL A 157 -6.84 -0.33 -7.66
N ALA A 158 -7.73 0.25 -6.84
CA ALA A 158 -7.90 1.71 -6.81
C ALA A 158 -6.61 2.44 -6.45
N SER A 159 -5.82 1.94 -5.48
CA SER A 159 -4.52 2.51 -5.14
C SER A 159 -3.54 2.45 -6.32
N ARG A 160 -3.43 1.30 -7.00
CA ARG A 160 -2.55 1.15 -8.17
C ARG A 160 -2.93 2.06 -9.33
N LEU A 161 -4.23 2.22 -9.60
CA LEU A 161 -4.68 3.13 -10.65
C LEU A 161 -4.41 4.60 -10.30
N VAL A 162 -4.45 4.97 -9.00
CA VAL A 162 -4.00 6.30 -8.55
C VAL A 162 -2.51 6.47 -8.80
N GLU A 163 -1.69 5.48 -8.48
CA GLU A 163 -0.23 5.53 -8.73
C GLU A 163 0.08 5.66 -10.24
N GLU A 164 -0.70 4.98 -11.10
CA GLU A 164 -0.48 4.98 -12.55
C GLU A 164 -0.98 6.28 -13.22
N PHE A 165 -2.18 6.76 -12.85
CA PHE A 165 -2.81 7.89 -13.54
C PHE A 165 -2.75 9.20 -12.77
N TYR A 166 -2.39 9.17 -11.50
CA TYR A 166 -2.39 10.28 -10.54
C TYR A 166 -3.69 11.08 -10.55
N LYS A 167 -4.80 10.38 -10.39
CA LYS A 167 -6.17 10.92 -10.36
C LYS A 167 -6.99 10.30 -9.24
N PRO A 168 -7.95 11.04 -8.67
CA PRO A 168 -8.95 10.42 -7.79
C PRO A 168 -9.60 9.25 -8.51
N THR A 169 -9.61 8.07 -7.89
CA THR A 169 -10.00 6.82 -8.55
C THR A 169 -11.08 6.09 -7.77
N PHE A 170 -12.10 5.66 -8.49
CA PHE A 170 -13.27 4.91 -8.01
C PHE A 170 -13.35 3.59 -8.80
N VAL A 171 -13.18 2.47 -8.10
CA VAL A 171 -13.26 1.12 -8.67
C VAL A 171 -14.50 0.43 -8.12
N ILE A 172 -15.37 -0.06 -8.99
CA ILE A 172 -16.69 -0.56 -8.64
C ILE A 172 -16.83 -2.01 -9.09
N SER A 173 -17.05 -2.91 -8.14
CA SER A 173 -17.45 -4.29 -8.40
C SER A 173 -18.97 -4.36 -8.50
N VAL A 174 -19.51 -4.86 -9.59
CA VAL A 174 -20.94 -5.02 -9.83
C VAL A 174 -21.35 -6.48 -9.64
N ASP A 175 -22.31 -6.71 -8.77
CA ASP A 175 -22.97 -8.00 -8.57
C ASP A 175 -24.48 -7.79 -8.48
N LYS A 176 -25.25 -8.50 -9.30
CA LYS A 176 -26.73 -8.51 -9.30
C LYS A 176 -27.37 -7.11 -9.30
N GLY A 177 -26.79 -6.19 -10.09
CA GLY A 177 -27.30 -4.83 -10.23
C GLY A 177 -26.91 -3.87 -9.11
N VAL A 178 -26.10 -4.30 -8.16
CA VAL A 178 -25.54 -3.46 -7.08
C VAL A 178 -24.03 -3.32 -7.25
N GLY A 179 -23.56 -2.09 -7.31
CA GLY A 179 -22.14 -1.75 -7.31
C GLY A 179 -21.61 -1.57 -5.88
N LYS A 180 -20.52 -2.26 -5.53
CA LYS A 180 -19.70 -1.97 -4.35
C LYS A 180 -18.44 -1.28 -4.80
N GLY A 181 -18.27 -0.01 -4.38
CA GLY A 181 -17.15 0.82 -4.78
C GLY A 181 -16.11 0.99 -3.67
N SER A 182 -14.85 1.05 -4.08
CA SER A 182 -13.73 1.51 -3.26
C SER A 182 -13.00 2.62 -4.00
N CYS A 183 -12.67 3.69 -3.31
CA CYS A 183 -12.01 4.83 -3.93
C CYS A 183 -10.77 5.28 -3.17
N ARG A 184 -9.84 5.88 -3.91
CA ARG A 184 -8.57 6.42 -3.43
C ARG A 184 -8.34 7.80 -4.02
N SER A 185 -7.76 8.66 -3.20
CA SER A 185 -7.50 10.06 -3.55
C SER A 185 -6.06 10.30 -3.96
N ILE A 186 -5.82 11.47 -4.53
CA ILE A 186 -4.51 12.11 -4.68
C ILE A 186 -4.31 13.12 -3.54
N ASP A 187 -3.10 13.59 -3.36
CA ASP A 187 -2.79 14.61 -2.37
C ASP A 187 -3.60 15.89 -2.61
N GLY A 188 -4.07 16.50 -1.52
CA GLY A 188 -4.87 17.73 -1.59
C GLY A 188 -6.37 17.53 -1.86
N PHE A 189 -6.81 16.41 -2.43
CA PHE A 189 -8.20 16.16 -2.77
C PHE A 189 -8.94 15.33 -1.70
N ASN A 190 -10.13 15.79 -1.30
CA ASN A 190 -10.97 15.07 -0.32
C ASN A 190 -12.02 14.22 -1.02
N ILE A 191 -11.74 12.90 -1.17
CA ILE A 191 -12.63 11.98 -1.89
C ILE A 191 -13.95 11.71 -1.17
N TYR A 192 -13.98 11.85 0.17
CA TYR A 192 -15.22 11.72 0.95
C TYR A 192 -16.20 12.85 0.61
N ASN A 193 -15.72 14.09 0.47
CA ASN A 193 -16.56 15.23 0.06
C ASN A 193 -17.09 15.06 -1.36
N ALA A 194 -16.30 14.48 -2.26
CA ALA A 194 -16.75 14.16 -3.61
C ALA A 194 -17.89 13.11 -3.59
N LEU A 195 -17.79 12.04 -2.79
CA LEU A 195 -18.89 11.09 -2.61
C LEU A 195 -20.11 11.73 -1.97
N LYS A 196 -19.92 12.58 -0.97
CA LYS A 196 -21.00 13.29 -0.29
C LYS A 196 -21.79 14.17 -1.25
N SER A 197 -21.16 14.76 -2.27
CA SER A 197 -21.87 15.55 -3.29
C SER A 197 -22.80 14.71 -4.18
N CYS A 198 -22.67 13.37 -4.12
CA CYS A 198 -23.48 12.40 -4.87
C CYS A 198 -24.36 11.55 -3.94
N GLU A 199 -24.56 11.95 -2.68
CA GLU A 199 -25.24 11.13 -1.67
C GLU A 199 -26.64 10.67 -2.05
N ASP A 200 -27.36 11.46 -2.86
CA ASP A 200 -28.72 11.18 -3.32
C ASP A 200 -28.83 9.98 -4.28
N ILE A 201 -27.73 9.59 -4.95
CA ILE A 201 -27.66 8.42 -5.84
C ILE A 201 -26.91 7.23 -5.23
N LEU A 202 -26.38 7.39 -4.02
CA LEU A 202 -25.67 6.33 -3.32
C LEU A 202 -26.60 5.59 -2.34
N ILE A 203 -26.47 4.27 -2.26
CA ILE A 203 -27.18 3.45 -1.27
C ILE A 203 -26.58 3.68 0.12
N GLN A 204 -25.25 3.70 0.20
CA GLN A 204 -24.46 4.03 1.39
C GLN A 204 -23.06 4.45 1.01
N PHE A 205 -22.42 5.23 1.84
CA PHE A 205 -20.99 5.57 1.68
C PHE A 205 -20.37 5.89 3.04
N GLY A 206 -19.03 5.82 3.11
CA GLY A 206 -18.26 6.14 4.30
C GLY A 206 -16.77 6.10 4.03
N GLY A 207 -15.98 6.76 4.88
CA GLY A 207 -14.54 6.83 4.75
C GLY A 207 -13.95 8.14 5.24
N HIS A 208 -12.79 8.48 4.68
CA HIS A 208 -12.00 9.66 5.03
C HIS A 208 -11.51 10.37 3.76
N ALA A 209 -10.79 11.48 3.91
CA ALA A 209 -10.29 12.28 2.79
C ALA A 209 -9.49 11.48 1.76
N ALA A 210 -8.64 10.54 2.20
CA ALA A 210 -7.74 9.78 1.31
C ALA A 210 -8.38 8.52 0.71
N ALA A 211 -9.38 7.92 1.39
CA ALA A 211 -9.98 6.65 0.98
C ALA A 211 -11.40 6.54 1.49
N ALA A 212 -12.30 6.02 0.67
CA ALA A 212 -13.68 5.77 1.04
C ALA A 212 -14.24 4.54 0.31
N GLY A 213 -15.38 4.05 0.81
CA GLY A 213 -16.15 2.99 0.19
C GLY A 213 -17.60 3.42 0.02
N PHE A 214 -18.31 2.82 -0.93
CA PHE A 214 -19.71 3.13 -1.19
C PHE A 214 -20.44 1.95 -1.84
N SER A 215 -21.77 2.04 -1.84
CA SER A 215 -22.63 1.14 -2.64
C SER A 215 -23.59 1.99 -3.48
N ILE A 216 -23.89 1.52 -4.68
CA ILE A 216 -24.68 2.24 -5.68
C ILE A 216 -25.51 1.25 -6.52
N ASP A 217 -26.65 1.69 -7.05
CA ASP A 217 -27.34 0.95 -8.11
C ASP A 217 -26.48 0.99 -9.39
N ALA A 218 -26.30 -0.16 -10.05
CA ALA A 218 -25.45 -0.25 -11.25
C ALA A 218 -25.91 0.70 -12.37
N ASN A 219 -27.22 0.99 -12.46
CA ASN A 219 -27.77 1.93 -13.43
C ASN A 219 -27.36 3.39 -13.17
N CYS A 220 -26.88 3.71 -11.97
CA CYS A 220 -26.46 5.07 -11.58
C CYS A 220 -24.95 5.30 -11.75
N ILE A 221 -24.16 4.31 -12.22
CA ILE A 221 -22.71 4.44 -12.33
C ILE A 221 -22.29 5.53 -13.32
N ASP A 222 -22.96 5.65 -14.45
CA ASP A 222 -22.66 6.69 -15.45
C ASP A 222 -22.99 8.10 -14.92
N GLU A 223 -24.09 8.23 -14.18
CA GLU A 223 -24.43 9.47 -13.50
C GLU A 223 -23.39 9.84 -12.43
N LEU A 224 -22.95 8.87 -11.63
CA LEU A 224 -21.87 9.06 -10.67
C LEU A 224 -20.60 9.57 -11.35
N ARG A 225 -20.20 8.95 -12.47
CA ARG A 225 -19.01 9.36 -13.24
C ARG A 225 -19.14 10.80 -13.71
N HIS A 226 -20.28 11.17 -14.26
CA HIS A 226 -20.53 12.53 -14.73
C HIS A 226 -20.42 13.55 -13.59
N ARG A 227 -21.10 13.31 -12.46
CA ARG A 227 -21.09 14.22 -11.31
C ARG A 227 -19.70 14.34 -10.69
N LEU A 228 -18.97 13.23 -10.54
CA LEU A 228 -17.59 13.25 -10.03
C LEU A 228 -16.65 14.01 -10.97
N THR A 229 -16.81 13.89 -12.29
CA THR A 229 -16.05 14.65 -13.26
C THR A 229 -16.27 16.16 -13.09
N GLU A 230 -17.52 16.60 -12.98
CA GLU A 230 -17.84 18.01 -12.78
C GLU A 230 -17.36 18.51 -11.40
N TYR A 231 -17.48 17.68 -10.37
CA TYR A 231 -16.96 18.00 -9.05
C TYR A 231 -15.44 18.19 -9.07
N CYS A 232 -14.70 17.29 -9.69
CA CYS A 232 -13.24 17.39 -9.81
C CYS A 232 -12.82 18.63 -10.60
N LYS A 233 -13.46 18.94 -11.73
CA LYS A 233 -13.20 20.17 -12.49
C LYS A 233 -13.37 21.43 -11.67
N ALA A 234 -14.32 21.44 -10.73
CA ALA A 234 -14.60 22.61 -9.90
C ALA A 234 -13.69 22.74 -8.66
N HIS A 235 -13.08 21.63 -8.19
CA HIS A 235 -12.39 21.58 -6.90
C HIS A 235 -10.92 21.15 -6.96
N VAL A 236 -10.40 20.75 -8.12
CA VAL A 236 -9.01 20.35 -8.30
C VAL A 236 -8.37 21.24 -9.33
N SER A 237 -7.27 21.89 -8.97
CA SER A 237 -6.49 22.68 -9.92
C SER A 237 -5.63 21.80 -10.83
N ALA A 238 -5.23 22.29 -12.00
CA ALA A 238 -4.39 21.54 -12.93
C ALA A 238 -3.05 21.10 -12.30
N ASP A 239 -2.52 21.90 -11.40
CA ASP A 239 -1.23 21.62 -10.73
C ASP A 239 -1.33 20.46 -9.72
N GLU A 240 -2.53 20.23 -9.13
CA GLU A 240 -2.76 19.12 -8.21
C GLU A 240 -2.79 17.74 -8.91
N TYR A 241 -2.89 17.70 -10.23
CA TYR A 241 -2.74 16.46 -11.03
C TYR A 241 -1.29 16.13 -11.40
N ILE A 242 -0.32 16.91 -10.93
CA ILE A 242 1.10 16.70 -11.17
C ILE A 242 1.72 16.09 -9.91
N PRO A 243 2.24 14.85 -9.97
CA PRO A 243 2.90 14.26 -8.82
C PRO A 243 4.15 15.05 -8.45
N VAL A 244 4.29 15.38 -7.17
CA VAL A 244 5.41 16.13 -6.63
C VAL A 244 6.33 15.19 -5.86
N VAL A 245 7.64 15.24 -6.16
CA VAL A 245 8.67 14.57 -5.36
C VAL A 245 9.33 15.60 -4.46
N SER A 246 9.15 15.45 -3.15
CA SER A 246 9.85 16.26 -2.16
C SER A 246 11.26 15.71 -1.96
N ILE A 247 12.28 16.55 -2.15
CA ILE A 247 13.68 16.24 -1.82
C ILE A 247 14.03 16.85 -0.46
N ASP A 248 14.68 16.03 0.40
CA ASP A 248 15.06 16.46 1.75
C ASP A 248 16.30 17.32 1.74
N ALA A 249 17.24 17.04 0.84
CA ALA A 249 18.45 17.85 0.65
C ALA A 249 19.03 17.69 -0.75
N THR A 250 19.81 18.69 -1.20
CA THR A 250 20.66 18.55 -2.38
C THR A 250 22.02 18.00 -1.96
N LEU A 251 22.57 17.09 -2.79
CA LEU A 251 23.84 16.44 -2.55
C LEU A 251 24.72 16.59 -3.80
N PRO A 252 25.94 17.16 -3.68
CA PRO A 252 26.91 17.14 -4.77
C PRO A 252 27.32 15.70 -5.11
N VAL A 253 27.58 15.41 -6.39
CA VAL A 253 27.97 14.05 -6.83
C VAL A 253 29.21 13.55 -6.08
N ASP A 254 30.17 14.42 -5.83
CA ASP A 254 31.44 14.11 -5.14
C ASP A 254 31.25 13.72 -3.67
N ASP A 255 30.11 14.10 -3.05
CA ASP A 255 29.77 13.77 -1.66
C ASP A 255 29.01 12.44 -1.54
N ILE A 256 28.69 11.79 -2.66
CA ILE A 256 27.99 10.50 -2.67
C ILE A 256 28.99 9.37 -2.40
N ASP A 257 29.08 8.94 -1.15
CA ASP A 257 29.93 7.85 -0.72
C ASP A 257 29.20 6.85 0.19
N VAL A 258 29.90 5.78 0.60
CA VAL A 258 29.34 4.75 1.47
C VAL A 258 29.07 5.30 2.88
N ASP A 259 29.87 6.27 3.34
CA ASP A 259 29.72 6.86 4.68
C ASP A 259 28.38 7.61 4.84
N ILE A 260 27.90 8.28 3.77
CA ILE A 260 26.60 8.94 3.83
C ILE A 260 25.44 7.92 3.90
N VAL A 261 25.60 6.76 3.23
CA VAL A 261 24.60 5.68 3.31
C VAL A 261 24.51 5.13 4.72
N ASP A 262 25.65 4.89 5.38
CA ASP A 262 25.72 4.39 6.76
C ASP A 262 25.12 5.41 7.75
N ARG A 263 25.35 6.71 7.56
CA ARG A 263 24.75 7.77 8.37
C ARG A 263 23.23 7.84 8.19
N VAL A 264 22.75 7.72 6.94
CA VAL A 264 21.32 7.71 6.63
C VAL A 264 20.65 6.47 7.24
N SER A 265 21.30 5.31 7.21
CA SER A 265 20.78 4.07 7.81
C SER A 265 20.55 4.21 9.34
N ALA A 266 21.26 5.10 10.03
CA ALA A 266 21.02 5.38 11.44
C ALA A 266 19.63 6.02 11.73
N LEU A 267 18.95 6.51 10.71
CA LEU A 267 17.58 7.05 10.79
C LEU A 267 16.51 5.96 10.75
N GLU A 268 16.85 4.71 10.41
CA GLU A 268 15.91 3.58 10.42
C GLU A 268 15.30 3.33 11.82
N PRO A 269 14.10 2.68 11.87
CA PRO A 269 13.29 2.14 10.78
C PRO A 269 12.51 3.21 10.02
N TYR A 270 12.50 3.10 8.69
CA TYR A 270 11.72 3.97 7.81
C TYR A 270 10.27 3.50 7.68
N GLY A 271 9.35 4.43 7.47
CA GLY A 271 7.93 4.19 7.28
C GLY A 271 7.12 5.49 7.33
N MET A 272 5.83 5.39 7.60
CA MET A 272 4.97 6.57 7.73
C MET A 272 5.54 7.56 8.76
N GLY A 273 5.62 8.84 8.41
CA GLY A 273 6.13 9.90 9.30
C GLY A 273 7.65 9.90 9.55
N ASN A 274 8.36 8.89 9.06
CA ASN A 274 9.83 8.80 9.03
C ASN A 274 10.24 8.15 7.70
N SER A 275 9.99 8.85 6.58
CA SER A 275 10.31 8.36 5.24
C SER A 275 11.82 8.26 5.00
N THR A 276 12.21 7.38 4.07
CA THR A 276 13.59 7.35 3.59
C THR A 276 13.94 8.70 2.98
N PRO A 277 15.05 9.34 3.41
CA PRO A 277 15.47 10.62 2.84
C PRO A 277 15.72 10.53 1.33
N ILE A 278 15.22 11.51 0.60
CA ILE A 278 15.42 11.66 -0.84
C ILE A 278 16.40 12.80 -1.09
N PHE A 279 17.51 12.48 -1.75
CA PHE A 279 18.52 13.46 -2.12
C PHE A 279 18.39 13.84 -3.59
N GLY A 280 18.50 15.15 -3.88
CA GLY A 280 18.54 15.69 -5.23
C GLY A 280 19.96 16.00 -5.68
N VAL A 281 20.34 15.50 -6.84
CA VAL A 281 21.57 15.94 -7.53
C VAL A 281 21.16 16.93 -8.61
N MET A 282 21.67 18.15 -8.50
CA MET A 282 21.33 19.24 -9.43
C MET A 282 22.30 19.24 -10.62
N ASP A 283 21.79 19.67 -11.78
CA ASP A 283 22.57 19.91 -13.00
C ASP A 283 23.40 18.71 -13.50
N ALA A 284 22.97 17.47 -13.14
CA ALA A 284 23.60 16.27 -13.62
C ALA A 284 23.46 16.15 -15.14
N LYS A 285 24.59 16.01 -15.84
CA LYS A 285 24.61 15.87 -17.29
C LYS A 285 24.38 14.43 -17.69
N VAL A 286 23.40 14.19 -18.56
CA VAL A 286 23.14 12.86 -19.10
C VAL A 286 24.18 12.53 -20.16
N GLU A 287 25.03 11.55 -19.87
CA GLU A 287 26.05 11.06 -20.80
C GLU A 287 25.49 10.00 -21.76
N ASN A 288 24.69 9.06 -21.21
CA ASN A 288 24.14 7.98 -22.03
C ASN A 288 22.81 7.47 -21.47
N ILE A 289 21.93 7.00 -22.35
CA ILE A 289 20.66 6.34 -22.02
C ILE A 289 20.60 5.00 -22.75
N MET A 290 20.44 3.91 -22.01
CA MET A 290 20.29 2.56 -22.56
C MET A 290 18.93 1.97 -22.16
N LEU A 291 18.12 1.58 -23.15
CA LEU A 291 16.89 0.84 -22.90
C LEU A 291 17.19 -0.62 -22.65
N MET A 292 16.59 -1.18 -21.59
CA MET A 292 16.83 -2.54 -21.12
C MET A 292 15.50 -3.31 -20.94
N GLY A 293 15.62 -4.64 -20.80
CA GLY A 293 14.48 -5.56 -20.72
C GLY A 293 13.99 -6.02 -22.10
N GLN A 294 13.29 -7.14 -22.14
CA GLN A 294 12.77 -7.70 -23.39
C GLN A 294 11.80 -6.75 -24.10
N LEU A 295 11.01 -6.00 -23.34
CA LEU A 295 10.04 -5.01 -23.84
C LEU A 295 10.61 -3.60 -23.94
N LYS A 296 11.91 -3.40 -23.63
CA LYS A 296 12.58 -2.09 -23.59
C LYS A 296 11.86 -1.05 -22.71
N ASN A 297 11.21 -1.52 -21.65
CA ASN A 297 10.43 -0.72 -20.71
C ASN A 297 11.21 -0.26 -19.47
N HIS A 298 12.50 -0.56 -19.42
CA HIS A 298 13.46 -0.06 -18.42
C HIS A 298 14.52 0.78 -19.11
N CYS A 299 15.01 1.81 -18.44
CA CYS A 299 16.16 2.56 -18.94
C CYS A 299 17.26 2.63 -17.88
N LYS A 300 18.51 2.53 -18.32
CA LYS A 300 19.70 2.87 -17.56
C LYS A 300 20.20 4.21 -18.04
N VAL A 301 20.29 5.17 -17.14
CA VAL A 301 20.85 6.50 -17.41
C VAL A 301 22.23 6.56 -16.78
N ILE A 302 23.22 7.03 -17.53
CA ILE A 302 24.56 7.34 -17.03
C ILE A 302 24.64 8.86 -16.94
N LEU A 303 25.00 9.35 -15.76
CA LEU A 303 25.16 10.75 -15.45
C LEU A 303 26.65 11.06 -15.26
N GLU A 304 27.05 12.29 -15.66
CA GLU A 304 28.36 12.89 -15.44
C GLU A 304 28.21 14.12 -14.53
#